data_4f68067cbfa4108e9830496abcdfeab7
#
_entry.id   4f68067cbfa4108e9830496abcdfeab7
#
_cell.length_a   1.000
_cell.length_b   1.000
_cell.length_c   1.000
_cell.angle_alpha   90.00
_cell.angle_beta   90.00
_cell.angle_gamma   90.00
#
_symmetry.space_group_name_H-M   'P 1'
#
loop_
_entity.id
_entity.type
_entity.pdbx_description
1 polymer ?
#
loop_
_entity_poly.entity_id
_entity_poly.type
_entity_poly.pdbx_seq_one_letter_code
_entity_poly.pdbx_strand_id
1 'polypeptide(L)'
;TDTDSLVEFAKMMKEWDEMGVWKTDVLNNTSSDNREDFKLGKTAAEQHHTETWTDLVSKTPENVPGAEVGFFWFGEEEKNVTALNITHGAMAVSYGSENPERALMVYDLLRNDAECYDLINYGQKGVQWDVNDEGLRITPESYNSDTDGITTNFWWGRNDLLEIRD
;
A
#
# COMPACT_ATOMS: atom_id res chain seq x y z
N THR A 1 28.43 -1.06 -7.86
CA THR A 1 27.35 -0.42 -8.64
C THR A 1 27.74 -0.56 -10.09
N ASP A 2 26.87 -1.15 -10.89
CA ASP A 2 27.07 -1.26 -12.33
C ASP A 2 26.88 0.14 -12.96
N THR A 3 27.96 0.77 -13.30
CA THR A 3 27.97 2.14 -13.86
C THR A 3 27.39 2.19 -15.27
N ASP A 4 27.50 1.10 -16.04
CA ASP A 4 27.02 1.05 -17.42
C ASP A 4 25.49 0.97 -17.44
N SER A 5 24.88 0.13 -16.61
CA SER A 5 23.41 0.08 -16.45
C SER A 5 22.83 1.41 -15.97
N LEU A 6 23.51 2.13 -15.08
CA LEU A 6 23.06 3.45 -14.65
C LEU A 6 23.12 4.47 -15.79
N VAL A 7 24.16 4.42 -16.61
CA VAL A 7 24.31 5.29 -17.79
C VAL A 7 23.23 5.01 -18.82
N GLU A 8 22.93 3.74 -19.10
CA GLU A 8 21.85 3.34 -20.02
C GLU A 8 20.48 3.80 -19.49
N PHE A 9 20.22 3.62 -18.20
CA PHE A 9 19.01 4.15 -17.57
C PHE A 9 18.89 5.67 -17.72
N ALA A 10 19.97 6.41 -17.47
CA ALA A 10 19.97 7.87 -17.61
C ALA A 10 19.71 8.33 -19.06
N LYS A 11 20.26 7.61 -20.05
CA LYS A 11 19.97 7.87 -21.46
C LYS A 11 18.50 7.65 -21.80
N MET A 12 17.93 6.55 -21.35
CA MET A 12 16.51 6.25 -21.53
C MET A 12 15.61 7.34 -20.89
N MET A 13 15.93 7.78 -19.68
CA MET A 13 15.19 8.87 -19.02
C MET A 13 15.26 10.16 -19.83
N LYS A 14 16.41 10.48 -20.41
CA LYS A 14 16.58 11.65 -21.25
C LYS A 14 15.77 11.54 -22.56
N GLU A 15 15.77 10.38 -23.20
CA GLU A 15 14.94 10.14 -24.38
C GLU A 15 13.45 10.34 -24.07
N TRP A 16 12.97 9.85 -22.92
CA TRP A 16 11.59 10.04 -22.49
C TRP A 16 11.26 11.50 -22.21
N ASP A 17 12.21 12.27 -21.69
CA ASP A 17 12.06 13.71 -21.50
C ASP A 17 11.92 14.43 -22.86
N GLU A 18 12.80 14.11 -23.83
CA GLU A 18 12.73 14.65 -25.20
C GLU A 18 11.44 14.28 -25.95
N MET A 19 10.84 13.12 -25.60
CA MET A 19 9.52 12.69 -26.11
C MET A 19 8.33 13.37 -25.42
N GLY A 20 8.57 14.12 -24.35
CA GLY A 20 7.51 14.78 -23.56
C GLY A 20 6.68 13.82 -22.71
N VAL A 21 7.26 12.70 -22.27
CA VAL A 21 6.57 11.72 -21.40
C VAL A 21 6.29 12.30 -20.02
N TRP A 22 7.17 13.17 -19.53
CA TRP A 22 7.03 13.77 -18.21
C TRP A 22 6.14 15.00 -18.23
N LYS A 23 5.37 15.19 -17.17
CA LYS A 23 4.66 16.45 -16.96
C LYS A 23 5.66 17.58 -16.69
N THR A 24 5.32 18.81 -17.05
CA THR A 24 6.22 19.97 -16.98
C THR A 24 6.73 20.30 -15.58
N ASP A 25 6.01 19.90 -14.56
CA ASP A 25 6.32 20.11 -13.14
C ASP A 25 6.76 18.85 -12.39
N VAL A 26 7.18 17.80 -13.13
CA VAL A 26 7.56 16.50 -12.57
C VAL A 26 8.57 16.57 -11.42
N LEU A 27 9.46 17.55 -11.44
CA LEU A 27 10.46 17.74 -10.38
C LEU A 27 9.88 18.24 -9.05
N ASN A 28 8.63 18.70 -9.06
CA ASN A 28 7.90 19.10 -7.86
C ASN A 28 7.05 17.96 -7.27
N ASN A 29 7.01 16.81 -7.93
CA ASN A 29 6.24 15.67 -7.45
C ASN A 29 6.72 15.18 -6.09
N THR A 30 5.78 14.82 -5.25
CA THR A 30 6.00 14.07 -4.02
C THR A 30 5.74 12.57 -4.27
N SER A 31 6.02 11.74 -3.29
CA SER A 31 5.90 10.27 -3.43
C SER A 31 4.48 9.76 -3.72
N SER A 32 3.44 10.57 -3.49
CA SER A 32 2.04 10.20 -3.70
C SER A 32 1.42 10.80 -4.97
N ASP A 33 2.05 11.82 -5.56
CA ASP A 33 1.45 12.59 -6.67
C ASP A 33 1.20 11.74 -7.90
N ASN A 34 2.10 10.81 -8.21
CA ASN A 34 1.91 9.91 -9.37
C ASN A 34 0.67 9.02 -9.22
N ARG A 35 0.38 8.53 -8.02
CA ARG A 35 -0.81 7.73 -7.73
C ARG A 35 -2.09 8.53 -7.89
N GLU A 36 -2.11 9.74 -7.39
CA GLU A 36 -3.27 10.63 -7.56
C GLU A 36 -3.46 11.02 -9.03
N ASP A 37 -2.38 11.31 -9.75
CA ASP A 37 -2.43 11.56 -11.19
C ASP A 37 -2.94 10.34 -11.98
N PHE A 38 -2.59 9.11 -11.57
CA PHE A 38 -3.13 7.88 -12.16
C PHE A 38 -4.64 7.75 -11.92
N LYS A 39 -5.10 7.90 -10.68
CA LYS A 39 -6.53 7.86 -10.34
C LYS A 39 -7.36 8.88 -11.11
N LEU A 40 -6.76 10.01 -11.47
CA LEU A 40 -7.39 11.09 -12.25
C LEU A 40 -7.22 10.92 -13.77
N GLY A 41 -6.60 9.84 -14.23
CA GLY A 41 -6.33 9.58 -15.65
C GLY A 41 -5.31 10.51 -16.30
N LYS A 42 -4.48 11.20 -15.51
CA LYS A 42 -3.43 12.10 -16.00
C LYS A 42 -2.14 11.38 -16.35
N THR A 43 -1.89 10.21 -15.78
CA THR A 43 -0.79 9.31 -16.11
C THR A 43 -1.32 7.91 -16.41
N ALA A 44 -0.65 7.20 -17.31
CA ALA A 44 -1.06 5.88 -17.78
C ALA A 44 -0.48 4.72 -16.97
N ALA A 45 0.49 4.96 -16.12
CA ALA A 45 1.17 3.92 -15.34
C ALA A 45 1.48 4.38 -13.93
N GLU A 46 1.33 3.44 -12.99
CA GLU A 46 1.76 3.54 -11.59
C GLU A 46 2.52 2.28 -11.23
N GLN A 47 3.64 2.42 -10.54
CA GLN A 47 4.45 1.29 -10.08
C GLN A 47 4.49 1.25 -8.57
N HIS A 48 3.91 0.19 -8.01
CA HIS A 48 3.91 -0.01 -6.56
C HIS A 48 3.69 -1.50 -6.22
N HIS A 49 3.49 -1.80 -4.94
CA HIS A 49 3.11 -3.14 -4.48
C HIS A 49 1.62 -3.45 -4.72
N THR A 50 1.25 -4.72 -4.60
CA THR A 50 -0.09 -5.24 -4.91
C THR A 50 -1.23 -4.62 -4.10
N GLU A 51 -1.00 -4.18 -2.88
CA GLU A 51 -2.04 -3.52 -2.07
C GLU A 51 -2.54 -2.21 -2.70
N THR A 52 -1.67 -1.49 -3.42
CA THR A 52 -2.07 -0.29 -4.17
C THR A 52 -3.02 -0.61 -5.31
N TRP A 53 -2.96 -1.81 -5.87
CA TRP A 53 -3.83 -2.26 -6.95
C TRP A 53 -5.32 -2.18 -6.59
N THR A 54 -5.72 -2.61 -5.41
CA THR A 54 -7.13 -2.59 -4.97
C THR A 54 -7.71 -1.19 -4.94
N ASP A 55 -6.92 -0.21 -4.47
CA ASP A 55 -7.30 1.20 -4.46
C ASP A 55 -7.40 1.77 -5.90
N LEU A 56 -6.46 1.46 -6.76
CA LEU A 56 -6.46 1.94 -8.15
C LEU A 56 -7.62 1.35 -8.97
N VAL A 57 -7.91 0.06 -8.83
CA VAL A 57 -9.01 -0.61 -9.54
C VAL A 57 -10.37 -0.01 -9.16
N SER A 58 -10.56 0.33 -7.90
CA SER A 58 -11.82 0.91 -7.42
C SER A 58 -11.93 2.40 -7.76
N LYS A 59 -10.89 3.18 -7.51
CA LYS A 59 -10.94 4.65 -7.57
C LYS A 59 -10.76 5.24 -8.98
N THR A 60 -10.01 4.58 -9.84
CA THR A 60 -9.77 5.11 -11.19
C THR A 60 -11.07 5.17 -12.02
N PRO A 61 -11.92 4.12 -12.09
CA PRO A 61 -13.19 4.19 -12.81
C PRO A 61 -14.21 5.19 -12.22
N GLU A 62 -14.15 5.45 -10.91
CA GLU A 62 -14.99 6.47 -10.26
C GLU A 62 -14.67 7.86 -10.80
N ASN A 63 -13.40 8.18 -11.01
CA ASN A 63 -12.94 9.48 -11.51
C ASN A 63 -12.94 9.57 -13.03
N VAL A 64 -12.68 8.45 -13.71
CA VAL A 64 -12.58 8.35 -15.18
C VAL A 64 -13.54 7.28 -15.68
N PRO A 65 -14.79 7.63 -15.95
CA PRO A 65 -15.80 6.66 -16.38
C PRO A 65 -15.37 5.87 -17.63
N GLY A 66 -15.43 4.54 -17.53
CA GLY A 66 -15.01 3.62 -18.58
C GLY A 66 -13.51 3.28 -18.58
N ALA A 67 -12.74 3.78 -17.63
CA ALA A 67 -11.34 3.35 -17.46
C ALA A 67 -11.27 1.90 -16.97
N GLU A 68 -10.35 1.15 -17.56
CA GLU A 68 -9.99 -0.21 -17.12
C GLU A 68 -8.55 -0.17 -16.62
N VAL A 69 -8.29 -0.79 -15.46
CA VAL A 69 -6.96 -0.82 -14.83
C VAL A 69 -6.37 -2.22 -14.99
N GLY A 70 -5.30 -2.34 -15.75
CA GLY A 70 -4.54 -3.58 -15.94
C GLY A 70 -3.40 -3.71 -14.93
N PHE A 71 -2.94 -4.95 -14.66
CA PHE A 71 -1.85 -5.23 -13.75
C PHE A 71 -0.76 -6.06 -14.44
N PHE A 72 0.49 -5.70 -14.21
CA PHE A 72 1.65 -6.37 -14.78
C PHE A 72 2.73 -6.57 -13.71
N TRP A 73 3.31 -7.77 -13.67
CA TRP A 73 4.48 -8.05 -12.85
C TRP A 73 5.76 -7.62 -13.57
N PHE A 74 6.64 -6.91 -12.88
CA PHE A 74 7.98 -6.70 -13.40
C PHE A 74 8.73 -8.04 -13.53
N GLY A 75 9.36 -8.23 -14.69
CA GLY A 75 10.14 -9.43 -14.98
C GLY A 75 9.32 -10.70 -15.22
N GLU A 76 7.99 -10.58 -15.41
CA GLU A 76 7.13 -11.73 -15.70
C GLU A 76 7.57 -12.47 -16.97
N GLU A 77 7.92 -11.74 -18.03
CA GLU A 77 8.38 -12.28 -19.31
C GLU A 77 9.66 -13.13 -19.14
N GLU A 78 10.57 -12.67 -18.32
CA GLU A 78 11.83 -13.35 -17.99
C GLU A 78 11.67 -14.39 -16.87
N LYS A 79 10.46 -14.55 -16.33
CA LYS A 79 10.16 -15.39 -15.16
C LYS A 79 11.02 -15.05 -13.94
N ASN A 80 11.36 -13.78 -13.80
CA ASN A 80 12.23 -13.23 -12.77
C ASN A 80 11.41 -12.39 -11.78
N VAL A 81 10.56 -13.05 -11.00
CA VAL A 81 9.80 -12.40 -9.92
C VAL A 81 10.58 -12.52 -8.62
N THR A 82 10.90 -11.39 -8.02
CA THR A 82 11.62 -11.34 -6.75
C THR A 82 10.65 -11.49 -5.59
N ALA A 83 10.80 -12.54 -4.79
CA ALA A 83 10.10 -12.65 -3.52
C ALA A 83 10.73 -11.70 -2.48
N LEU A 84 9.89 -11.00 -1.72
CA LEU A 84 10.37 -10.21 -0.60
C LEU A 84 10.94 -11.11 0.49
N ASN A 85 11.94 -10.58 1.22
CA ASN A 85 12.49 -11.27 2.38
C ASN A 85 11.39 -11.39 3.46
N ILE A 86 11.31 -12.54 4.14
CA ILE A 86 10.37 -12.78 5.23
C ILE A 86 10.54 -11.79 6.40
N THR A 87 11.71 -11.15 6.50
CA THR A 87 12.01 -10.11 7.50
C THR A 87 11.74 -8.69 6.99
N HIS A 88 11.01 -8.54 5.89
CA HIS A 88 10.71 -7.24 5.30
C HIS A 88 9.98 -6.30 6.28
N GLY A 89 9.01 -6.85 7.02
CA GLY A 89 8.36 -6.16 8.11
C GLY A 89 8.92 -6.64 9.45
N ALA A 90 9.57 -5.77 10.20
CA ALA A 90 10.16 -6.11 11.48
C ALA A 90 9.98 -5.00 12.51
N MET A 91 9.74 -5.40 13.75
CA MET A 91 9.81 -4.53 14.92
C MET A 91 11.09 -4.83 15.66
N ALA A 92 11.77 -3.80 16.13
CA ALA A 92 12.94 -3.92 16.96
C ALA A 92 12.77 -3.14 18.27
N VAL A 93 13.23 -3.72 19.36
CA VAL A 93 13.32 -3.02 20.64
C VAL A 93 14.72 -2.39 20.76
N SER A 94 14.76 -1.09 21.05
CA SER A 94 16.03 -0.38 21.21
C SER A 94 16.86 -0.98 22.35
N TYR A 95 18.17 -1.09 22.15
CA TYR A 95 19.12 -1.51 23.20
C TYR A 95 19.07 -0.60 24.44
N GLY A 96 18.78 0.69 24.26
CA GLY A 96 18.63 1.66 25.34
C GLY A 96 17.24 1.70 25.98
N SER A 97 16.34 0.75 25.65
CA SER A 97 15.01 0.71 26.26
C SER A 97 15.09 0.35 27.73
N GLU A 98 14.45 1.12 28.58
CA GLU A 98 14.32 0.83 30.01
C GLU A 98 13.25 -0.24 30.30
N ASN A 99 12.39 -0.56 29.34
CA ASN A 99 11.27 -1.51 29.49
C ASN A 99 11.15 -2.44 28.28
N PRO A 100 12.19 -3.21 27.90
CA PRO A 100 12.17 -4.01 26.67
C PRO A 100 11.12 -5.13 26.73
N GLU A 101 10.95 -5.77 27.87
CA GLU A 101 9.95 -6.84 28.06
C GLU A 101 8.52 -6.30 27.90
N ARG A 102 8.24 -5.12 28.45
CA ARG A 102 6.92 -4.49 28.30
C ARG A 102 6.64 -4.09 26.86
N ALA A 103 7.63 -3.63 26.13
CA ALA A 103 7.50 -3.33 24.71
C ALA A 103 7.13 -4.59 23.90
N LEU A 104 7.77 -5.72 24.19
CA LEU A 104 7.44 -7.00 23.58
C LEU A 104 6.05 -7.50 23.98
N MET A 105 5.64 -7.34 25.23
CA MET A 105 4.28 -7.70 25.68
C MET A 105 3.20 -6.89 24.96
N VAL A 106 3.42 -5.59 24.74
CA VAL A 106 2.49 -4.74 23.98
C VAL A 106 2.42 -5.19 22.53
N TYR A 107 3.57 -5.46 21.91
CA TYR A 107 3.61 -5.95 20.52
C TYR A 107 2.91 -7.31 20.39
N ASP A 108 3.15 -8.24 21.31
CA ASP A 108 2.50 -9.54 21.34
C ASP A 108 0.97 -9.40 21.45
N LEU A 109 0.50 -8.53 22.36
CA LEU A 109 -0.93 -8.23 22.52
C LEU A 109 -1.54 -7.68 21.23
N LEU A 110 -0.94 -6.66 20.63
CA LEU A 110 -1.45 -6.03 19.41
C LEU A 110 -1.48 -7.01 18.22
N ARG A 111 -0.59 -8.00 18.21
CA ARG A 111 -0.46 -8.95 17.10
C ARG A 111 -1.30 -10.22 17.28
N ASN A 112 -1.53 -10.67 18.51
CA ASN A 112 -2.07 -12.01 18.78
C ASN A 112 -3.39 -12.01 19.55
N ASP A 113 -3.79 -10.90 20.16
CA ASP A 113 -5.13 -10.74 20.72
C ASP A 113 -6.08 -10.22 19.63
N ALA A 114 -7.19 -10.93 19.39
CA ALA A 114 -8.09 -10.64 18.28
C ALA A 114 -8.74 -9.25 18.38
N GLU A 115 -9.17 -8.84 19.57
CA GLU A 115 -9.81 -7.53 19.76
C GLU A 115 -8.80 -6.38 19.55
N CYS A 116 -7.60 -6.53 20.08
CA CYS A 116 -6.53 -5.55 19.89
C CYS A 116 -6.06 -5.49 18.44
N TYR A 117 -5.98 -6.65 17.77
CA TYR A 117 -5.61 -6.75 16.36
C TYR A 117 -6.63 -6.06 15.46
N ASP A 118 -7.91 -6.35 15.63
CA ASP A 118 -9.00 -5.74 14.88
C ASP A 118 -9.01 -4.22 15.08
N LEU A 119 -8.89 -3.79 16.34
CA LEU A 119 -8.91 -2.37 16.67
C LEU A 119 -7.77 -1.57 16.02
N ILE A 120 -6.55 -2.12 16.01
CA ILE A 120 -5.39 -1.42 15.43
C ILE A 120 -5.37 -1.49 13.90
N ASN A 121 -5.93 -2.55 13.30
CA ASN A 121 -5.94 -2.72 11.84
C ASN A 121 -7.18 -2.14 11.18
N TYR A 122 -8.35 -2.29 11.79
CA TYR A 122 -9.62 -1.97 11.16
C TYR A 122 -10.41 -0.89 11.88
N GLY A 123 -10.03 -0.58 13.12
CA GLY A 123 -10.79 0.35 13.96
C GLY A 123 -11.95 -0.33 14.69
N GLN A 124 -12.93 0.47 15.05
CA GLN A 124 -14.09 0.02 15.83
C GLN A 124 -15.13 -0.64 14.92
N LYS A 125 -15.47 -1.89 15.22
CA LYS A 125 -16.53 -2.63 14.51
C LYS A 125 -17.88 -1.91 14.61
N GLY A 126 -18.62 -1.87 13.52
CA GLY A 126 -19.89 -1.14 13.40
C GLY A 126 -19.72 0.36 13.12
N VAL A 127 -18.48 0.89 13.15
CA VAL A 127 -18.17 2.29 12.80
C VAL A 127 -17.29 2.32 11.56
N GLN A 128 -16.06 1.83 11.64
CA GLN A 128 -15.13 1.81 10.51
C GLN A 128 -15.27 0.55 9.66
N TRP A 129 -15.67 -0.56 10.24
CA TRP A 129 -15.83 -1.83 9.54
C TRP A 129 -16.95 -2.69 10.14
N ASP A 130 -17.41 -3.66 9.38
CA ASP A 130 -18.28 -4.75 9.81
C ASP A 130 -18.03 -5.99 8.93
N VAL A 131 -18.76 -7.06 9.13
CA VAL A 131 -18.74 -8.25 8.30
C VAL A 131 -20.11 -8.50 7.68
N ASN A 132 -20.15 -8.91 6.42
CA ASN A 132 -21.39 -9.35 5.77
C ASN A 132 -21.73 -10.81 6.12
N ASP A 133 -22.84 -11.31 5.59
CA ASP A 133 -23.31 -12.69 5.81
C ASP A 133 -22.32 -13.77 5.30
N GLU A 134 -21.40 -13.41 4.42
CA GLU A 134 -20.35 -14.29 3.89
C GLU A 134 -19.08 -14.25 4.73
N GLY A 135 -19.03 -13.41 5.77
CA GLY A 135 -17.88 -13.22 6.64
C GLY A 135 -16.79 -12.32 6.04
N LEU A 136 -17.10 -11.60 4.95
CA LEU A 136 -16.20 -10.63 4.35
C LEU A 136 -16.30 -9.28 5.07
N ARG A 137 -15.17 -8.60 5.20
CA ARG A 137 -15.12 -7.25 5.77
C ARG A 137 -15.78 -6.25 4.82
N ILE A 138 -16.64 -5.44 5.36
CA ILE A 138 -17.33 -4.37 4.63
C ILE A 138 -17.20 -3.04 5.37
N THR A 139 -17.39 -1.96 4.65
CA THR A 139 -17.57 -0.63 5.24
C THR A 139 -19.06 -0.41 5.53
N PRO A 140 -19.45 -0.05 6.76
CA PRO A 140 -20.85 0.25 7.08
C PRO A 140 -21.41 1.39 6.24
N GLU A 141 -22.70 1.35 5.88
CA GLU A 141 -23.38 2.44 5.16
C GLU A 141 -23.34 3.78 5.93
N SER A 142 -23.26 3.72 7.24
CA SER A 142 -23.16 4.91 8.11
C SER A 142 -21.76 5.53 8.16
N TYR A 143 -20.75 4.87 7.60
CA TYR A 143 -19.37 5.36 7.64
C TYR A 143 -19.20 6.68 6.90
N ASN A 144 -18.55 7.63 7.56
CA ASN A 144 -18.18 8.91 6.96
C ASN A 144 -16.67 9.10 7.05
N SER A 145 -15.98 9.12 5.91
CA SER A 145 -14.52 9.25 5.84
C SER A 145 -13.97 10.52 6.51
N ASP A 146 -14.77 11.60 6.56
CA ASP A 146 -14.33 12.88 7.13
C ASP A 146 -14.35 12.89 8.66
N THR A 147 -15.21 12.08 9.29
CA THR A 147 -15.36 12.02 10.75
C THR A 147 -14.87 10.72 11.37
N ASP A 148 -15.01 9.61 10.67
CA ASP A 148 -14.76 8.25 11.18
C ASP A 148 -13.46 7.66 10.61
N GLY A 149 -12.80 8.39 9.69
CA GLY A 149 -11.58 7.95 9.04
C GLY A 149 -10.45 7.68 10.03
N ILE A 150 -9.82 6.52 9.88
CA ILE A 150 -8.63 6.15 10.64
C ILE A 150 -7.48 5.87 9.66
N THR A 151 -6.27 6.16 10.10
CA THR A 151 -5.06 5.75 9.37
C THR A 151 -4.39 4.64 10.13
N THR A 152 -4.40 3.45 9.54
CA THR A 152 -3.75 2.27 10.10
C THR A 152 -2.60 1.84 9.21
N ASN A 153 -1.51 1.36 9.80
CA ASN A 153 -0.36 0.85 9.07
C ASN A 153 0.41 -0.15 9.93
N PHE A 154 -0.28 -1.21 10.35
CA PHE A 154 0.29 -2.25 11.21
C PHE A 154 0.84 -3.45 10.41
N TRP A 155 1.20 -3.28 9.14
CA TRP A 155 1.69 -4.33 8.25
C TRP A 155 2.92 -5.08 8.81
N TRP A 156 3.75 -4.45 9.64
CA TRP A 156 4.89 -5.06 10.32
C TRP A 156 4.49 -5.97 11.50
N GLY A 157 3.23 -5.93 11.93
CA GLY A 157 2.65 -6.81 12.96
C GLY A 157 1.59 -7.77 12.41
N ARG A 158 1.44 -7.87 11.09
CA ARG A 158 0.44 -8.71 10.44
C ARG A 158 0.43 -10.15 10.98
N ASN A 159 -0.79 -10.67 11.22
CA ASN A 159 -1.06 -12.03 11.63
C ASN A 159 -2.14 -12.63 10.73
N ASP A 160 -1.75 -13.45 9.77
CA ASP A 160 -2.66 -14.03 8.77
C ASP A 160 -3.77 -14.90 9.36
N LEU A 161 -3.63 -15.34 10.62
CA LEU A 161 -4.67 -16.10 11.32
C LEU A 161 -5.81 -15.21 11.84
N LEU A 162 -5.59 -13.91 11.95
CA LEU A 162 -6.57 -12.93 12.42
C LEU A 162 -7.07 -12.01 11.30
N GLU A 163 -6.48 -12.09 10.10
CA GLU A 163 -6.90 -11.28 8.95
C GLU A 163 -8.33 -11.62 8.53
N ILE A 164 -9.15 -10.60 8.39
CA ILE A 164 -10.52 -10.70 7.85
C ILE A 164 -10.45 -10.31 6.38
N ARG A 165 -10.98 -11.16 5.51
CA ARG A 165 -11.00 -10.92 4.06
C ARG A 165 -11.99 -9.80 3.71
N ASP A 166 -11.66 -9.00 2.73
CA ASP A 166 -12.48 -7.99 2.06
C ASP A 166 -12.79 -8.37 0.62
#